data_8d5cc33f5e4716f48903dbd96b85006d
#
_entry.id   8d5cc33f5e4716f48903dbd96b85006d
#
_cell.length_a   1.000
_cell.length_b   1.000
_cell.length_c   1.000
_cell.angle_alpha   90.00
_cell.angle_beta   90.00
_cell.angle_gamma   90.00
#
_symmetry.space_group_name_H-M   'P 1'
#
loop_
_entity.id
_entity.type
_entity.pdbx_description
1 polymer ?
#
loop_
_entity_poly.entity_id
_entity_poly.type
_entity_poly.pdbx_seq_one_letter_code
_entity_poly.pdbx_strand_id
1 'polypeptide(L)'
;DALWTQLYTAASNYKKVIDMNASPETAAAASAYGSNANQIAASRVMLSYIFLNLADTFGDVPYYSYGNKDADFQALNVNDYLKPKFASQAKIYADILKELKESAEMIETSQPVFAPKDILFGGDPTKLKKFANSLRLRVATRVKGVVPGAETHLAEAIASGVMVSNADNVGVKYENNLTNPSP
;
A
#
# COMPACT_ATOMS: atom_id res chain seq x y z
N ASP A 1 21.67 5.89 -3.11
CA ASP A 1 20.67 6.95 -2.90
C ASP A 1 19.89 6.65 -1.62
N ALA A 2 19.85 7.62 -0.67
CA ALA A 2 19.22 7.45 0.63
C ALA A 2 17.70 7.18 0.49
N LEU A 3 17.02 7.91 -0.41
CA LEU A 3 15.58 7.72 -0.64
C LEU A 3 15.27 6.31 -1.14
N TRP A 4 16.04 5.80 -2.10
CA TRP A 4 15.92 4.43 -2.59
C TRP A 4 16.00 3.42 -1.46
N THR A 5 17.06 3.50 -0.66
CA THR A 5 17.29 2.57 0.45
C THR A 5 16.17 2.63 1.49
N GLN A 6 15.74 3.84 1.86
CA GLN A 6 14.67 4.04 2.84
C GLN A 6 13.33 3.45 2.35
N LEU A 7 12.97 3.68 1.08
CA LEU A 7 11.72 3.18 0.51
C LEU A 7 11.72 1.65 0.41
N TYR A 8 12.83 1.01 -0.01
CA TYR A 8 12.90 -0.45 -0.03
C TYR A 8 12.95 -1.07 1.37
N THR A 9 13.59 -0.41 2.34
CA THR A 9 13.54 -0.84 3.74
C THR A 9 12.11 -0.81 4.28
N ALA A 10 11.37 0.27 4.03
CA ALA A 10 9.96 0.37 4.41
C ALA A 10 9.11 -0.70 3.70
N ALA A 11 9.32 -0.91 2.40
CA ALA A 11 8.62 -1.95 1.64
C ALA A 11 8.87 -3.35 2.22
N SER A 12 10.11 -3.66 2.60
CA SER A 12 10.46 -4.94 3.22
C SER A 12 9.72 -5.16 4.55
N ASN A 13 9.54 -4.11 5.35
CA ASN A 13 8.79 -4.19 6.60
C ASN A 13 7.30 -4.49 6.36
N TYR A 14 6.66 -3.83 5.38
CA TYR A 14 5.27 -4.12 5.03
C TYR A 14 5.08 -5.53 4.45
N LYS A 15 6.03 -5.99 3.62
CA LYS A 15 6.01 -7.39 3.17
C LYS A 15 6.09 -8.35 4.34
N LYS A 16 6.96 -8.10 5.33
CA LYS A 16 7.05 -8.94 6.53
C LYS A 16 5.72 -8.99 7.30
N VAL A 17 5.01 -7.87 7.41
CA VAL A 17 3.67 -7.84 8.02
C VAL A 17 2.70 -8.73 7.24
N ILE A 18 2.71 -8.69 5.90
CA ILE A 18 1.91 -9.59 5.07
C ILE A 18 2.26 -11.05 5.35
N ASP A 19 3.54 -11.40 5.34
CA ASP A 19 4.01 -12.77 5.57
C ASP A 19 3.57 -13.29 6.95
N MET A 20 3.68 -12.47 8.00
CA MET A 20 3.24 -12.83 9.37
C MET A 20 1.72 -13.05 9.46
N ASN A 21 0.93 -12.28 8.73
CA ASN A 21 -0.53 -12.42 8.71
C ASN A 21 -1.01 -13.58 7.82
N ALA A 22 -0.22 -13.96 6.82
CA ALA A 22 -0.53 -15.05 5.91
C ALA A 22 -0.02 -16.43 6.41
N SER A 23 0.99 -16.45 7.27
CA SER A 23 1.57 -17.70 7.79
C SER A 23 0.67 -18.34 8.84
N PRO A 24 0.33 -19.64 8.71
CA PRO A 24 -0.42 -20.36 9.73
C PRO A 24 0.21 -20.32 11.13
N GLU A 25 1.53 -20.18 11.21
CA GLU A 25 2.30 -20.17 12.47
C GLU A 25 2.14 -18.86 13.26
N THR A 26 1.94 -17.75 12.55
CA THR A 26 1.96 -16.41 13.16
C THR A 26 0.65 -15.64 13.02
N ALA A 27 -0.25 -16.04 12.13
CA ALA A 27 -1.50 -15.36 11.83
C ALA A 27 -2.40 -15.19 13.08
N ALA A 28 -2.48 -16.20 13.93
CA ALA A 28 -3.27 -16.14 15.16
C ALA A 28 -2.75 -15.07 16.13
N ALA A 29 -1.44 -14.96 16.31
CA ALA A 29 -0.84 -13.93 17.14
C ALA A 29 -0.99 -12.52 16.52
N ALA A 30 -0.83 -12.41 15.20
CA ALA A 30 -1.00 -11.15 14.49
C ALA A 30 -2.45 -10.61 14.58
N SER A 31 -3.45 -11.48 14.60
CA SER A 31 -4.87 -11.09 14.67
C SER A 31 -5.27 -10.34 15.96
N ALA A 32 -4.42 -10.36 16.98
CA ALA A 32 -4.62 -9.57 18.20
C ALA A 32 -4.65 -8.04 17.95
N TYR A 33 -4.12 -7.59 16.80
CA TYR A 33 -4.05 -6.17 16.43
C TYR A 33 -5.07 -5.77 15.35
N GLY A 34 -6.00 -6.62 15.03
CA GLY A 34 -7.02 -6.46 13.98
C GLY A 34 -7.09 -7.68 13.07
N SER A 35 -8.10 -7.75 12.18
CA SER A 35 -8.20 -8.90 11.30
C SER A 35 -6.96 -9.05 10.42
N ASN A 36 -6.53 -10.31 10.18
CA ASN A 36 -5.40 -10.57 9.29
C ASN A 36 -5.65 -9.99 7.89
N ALA A 37 -6.88 -10.07 7.39
CA ALA A 37 -7.27 -9.49 6.10
C ALA A 37 -7.02 -7.98 6.07
N ASN A 38 -7.45 -7.24 7.09
CA ASN A 38 -7.26 -5.80 7.18
C ASN A 38 -5.77 -5.41 7.29
N GLN A 39 -4.98 -6.16 8.05
CA GLN A 39 -3.54 -5.91 8.17
C GLN A 39 -2.79 -6.18 6.86
N ILE A 40 -3.18 -7.23 6.12
CA ILE A 40 -2.65 -7.50 4.78
C ILE A 40 -3.06 -6.37 3.83
N ALA A 41 -4.34 -6.00 3.81
CA ALA A 41 -4.84 -4.92 2.95
C ALA A 41 -4.12 -3.59 3.20
N ALA A 42 -3.96 -3.20 4.48
CA ALA A 42 -3.22 -1.99 4.85
C ALA A 42 -1.78 -2.03 4.34
N SER A 43 -1.10 -3.17 4.49
CA SER A 43 0.28 -3.33 4.02
C SER A 43 0.37 -3.27 2.50
N ARG A 44 -0.58 -3.84 1.76
CA ARG A 44 -0.67 -3.73 0.28
C ARG A 44 -0.88 -2.28 -0.17
N VAL A 45 -1.74 -1.53 0.52
CA VAL A 45 -1.97 -0.10 0.24
C VAL A 45 -0.67 0.70 0.44
N MET A 46 0.04 0.47 1.55
CA MET A 46 1.30 1.16 1.82
C MET A 46 2.42 0.74 0.87
N LEU A 47 2.50 -0.53 0.48
CA LEU A 47 3.41 -0.99 -0.58
C LEU A 47 3.12 -0.29 -1.91
N SER A 48 1.84 -0.17 -2.28
CA SER A 48 1.43 0.56 -3.49
C SER A 48 1.88 2.03 -3.43
N TYR A 49 1.74 2.68 -2.27
CA TYR A 49 2.21 4.06 -2.08
C TYR A 49 3.74 4.17 -2.21
N ILE A 50 4.48 3.26 -1.60
CA ILE A 50 5.96 3.23 -1.66
C ILE A 50 6.44 2.99 -3.09
N PHE A 51 5.91 1.99 -3.77
CA PHE A 51 6.30 1.68 -5.15
C PHE A 51 5.85 2.73 -6.15
N LEU A 52 4.74 3.44 -5.88
CA LEU A 52 4.37 4.63 -6.66
C LEU A 52 5.47 5.69 -6.58
N ASN A 53 5.97 6.00 -5.37
CA ASN A 53 7.04 6.97 -5.20
C ASN A 53 8.35 6.50 -5.85
N LEU A 54 8.68 5.21 -5.77
CA LEU A 54 9.84 4.64 -6.45
C LEU A 54 9.72 4.78 -7.98
N ALA A 55 8.59 4.37 -8.55
CA ALA A 55 8.36 4.43 -9.99
C ALA A 55 8.27 5.89 -10.49
N ASP A 56 7.65 6.80 -9.73
CA ASP A 56 7.58 8.22 -10.06
C ASP A 56 8.97 8.88 -10.08
N THR A 57 9.87 8.43 -9.21
CA THR A 57 11.21 9.04 -9.05
C THR A 57 12.25 8.42 -9.97
N PHE A 58 12.22 7.11 -10.14
CA PHE A 58 13.31 6.35 -10.77
C PHE A 58 12.91 5.65 -12.09
N GLY A 59 11.62 5.66 -12.45
CA GLY A 59 11.12 4.96 -13.64
C GLY A 59 10.97 3.46 -13.40
N ASP A 60 11.66 2.66 -14.20
CA ASP A 60 11.72 1.21 -14.03
C ASP A 60 12.46 0.86 -12.76
N VAL A 61 11.88 0.01 -11.91
CA VAL A 61 12.46 -0.40 -10.63
C VAL A 61 12.14 -1.87 -10.33
N PRO A 62 12.92 -2.55 -9.48
CA PRO A 62 12.50 -3.83 -8.92
C PRO A 62 11.17 -3.67 -8.18
N TYR A 63 10.16 -4.46 -8.55
CA TYR A 63 8.80 -4.34 -8.04
C TYR A 63 8.32 -5.64 -7.39
N TYR A 64 7.48 -5.52 -6.37
CA TYR A 64 6.78 -6.61 -5.71
C TYR A 64 5.27 -6.39 -5.77
N SER A 65 4.54 -7.44 -6.08
CA SER A 65 3.08 -7.51 -5.97
C SER A 65 2.66 -8.66 -5.05
N TYR A 66 1.65 -8.42 -4.24
CA TYR A 66 1.02 -9.48 -3.47
C TYR A 66 0.12 -10.35 -4.34
N GLY A 67 -0.74 -9.72 -5.14
CA GLY A 67 -1.77 -10.37 -5.93
C GLY A 67 -1.35 -10.83 -7.31
N ASN A 68 -0.17 -10.44 -7.79
CA ASN A 68 0.28 -10.72 -9.15
C ASN A 68 1.64 -11.43 -9.15
N LYS A 69 1.72 -12.56 -9.86
CA LYS A 69 2.92 -13.40 -9.98
C LYS A 69 3.64 -13.20 -11.32
N ASP A 70 3.60 -11.98 -11.89
CA ASP A 70 4.39 -11.65 -13.09
C ASP A 70 5.87 -11.97 -12.86
N ALA A 71 6.53 -12.57 -13.85
CA ALA A 71 7.91 -13.01 -13.76
C ALA A 71 8.94 -11.87 -13.58
N ASP A 72 8.52 -10.62 -13.78
CA ASP A 72 9.35 -9.43 -13.56
C ASP A 72 9.16 -8.83 -12.14
N PHE A 73 8.18 -9.30 -11.36
CA PHE A 73 7.89 -8.81 -10.02
C PHE A 73 8.67 -9.58 -8.96
N GLN A 74 9.97 -9.35 -8.88
CA GLN A 74 10.92 -10.15 -8.09
C GLN A 74 11.41 -9.45 -6.81
N ALA A 75 11.11 -8.16 -6.63
CA ALA A 75 11.56 -7.41 -5.45
C ALA A 75 11.05 -8.05 -4.14
N LEU A 76 11.78 -7.83 -3.06
CA LEU A 76 11.46 -8.29 -1.71
C LEU A 76 11.44 -9.83 -1.52
N ASN A 77 11.70 -10.61 -2.55
CA ASN A 77 11.84 -12.08 -2.50
C ASN A 77 13.32 -12.45 -2.51
N VAL A 78 14.04 -11.99 -1.48
CA VAL A 78 15.52 -12.07 -1.41
C VAL A 78 16.07 -13.50 -1.36
N ASN A 79 15.27 -14.48 -0.93
CA ASN A 79 15.66 -15.87 -0.93
C ASN A 79 15.71 -16.48 -2.33
N ASP A 80 14.87 -15.97 -3.24
CA ASP A 80 14.75 -16.48 -4.60
C ASP A 80 15.54 -15.62 -5.59
N TYR A 81 15.66 -14.31 -5.33
CA TYR A 81 16.24 -13.35 -6.26
C TYR A 81 17.23 -12.41 -5.57
N LEU A 82 18.53 -12.73 -5.65
CA LEU A 82 19.60 -11.83 -5.17
C LEU A 82 19.79 -10.60 -6.07
N LYS A 83 19.41 -10.69 -7.34
CA LYS A 83 19.45 -9.61 -8.32
C LYS A 83 18.10 -9.53 -9.03
N PRO A 84 17.10 -8.91 -8.38
CA PRO A 84 15.77 -8.82 -8.93
C PRO A 84 15.76 -7.99 -10.23
N LYS A 85 14.89 -8.38 -11.16
CA LYS A 85 14.65 -7.63 -12.39
C LYS A 85 14.02 -6.28 -12.11
N PHE A 86 14.29 -5.33 -13.00
CA PHE A 86 13.57 -4.07 -13.07
C PHE A 86 12.29 -4.28 -13.89
N ALA A 87 11.15 -4.09 -13.26
CA ALA A 87 9.86 -4.07 -13.95
C ALA A 87 9.66 -2.71 -14.60
N SER A 88 9.04 -2.69 -15.78
CA SER A 88 8.77 -1.42 -16.45
C SER A 88 7.75 -0.58 -15.65
N GLN A 89 7.95 0.74 -15.66
CA GLN A 89 7.07 1.70 -15.00
C GLN A 89 5.59 1.50 -15.42
N ALA A 90 5.33 1.19 -16.69
CA ALA A 90 3.98 0.92 -17.17
C ALA A 90 3.35 -0.31 -16.51
N LYS A 91 4.10 -1.42 -16.37
CA LYS A 91 3.63 -2.61 -15.63
C LYS A 91 3.37 -2.30 -14.16
N ILE A 92 4.25 -1.52 -13.53
CA ILE A 92 4.12 -1.12 -12.11
C ILE A 92 2.85 -0.33 -11.91
N TYR A 93 2.55 0.69 -12.71
CA TYR A 93 1.32 1.47 -12.56
C TYR A 93 0.06 0.64 -12.78
N ALA A 94 0.06 -0.24 -13.78
CA ALA A 94 -1.08 -1.12 -14.03
C ALA A 94 -1.36 -2.04 -12.83
N ASP A 95 -0.29 -2.58 -12.22
CA ASP A 95 -0.42 -3.46 -11.07
C ASP A 95 -0.78 -2.70 -9.78
N ILE A 96 -0.24 -1.49 -9.56
CA ILE A 96 -0.63 -0.63 -8.43
C ILE A 96 -2.14 -0.34 -8.45
N LEU A 97 -2.71 -0.07 -9.61
CA LEU A 97 -4.17 0.13 -9.74
C LEU A 97 -4.96 -1.10 -9.32
N LYS A 98 -4.50 -2.30 -9.71
CA LYS A 98 -5.08 -3.58 -9.32
C LYS A 98 -4.90 -3.84 -7.83
N GLU A 99 -3.69 -3.69 -7.29
CA GLU A 99 -3.38 -3.90 -5.88
C GLU A 99 -4.23 -3.00 -4.96
N LEU A 100 -4.41 -1.73 -5.32
CA LEU A 100 -5.24 -0.80 -4.56
C LEU A 100 -6.73 -1.16 -4.62
N LYS A 101 -7.23 -1.62 -5.79
CA LYS A 101 -8.60 -2.13 -5.92
C LYS A 101 -8.83 -3.31 -5.00
N GLU A 102 -8.03 -4.35 -5.14
CA GLU A 102 -8.17 -5.58 -4.38
C GLU A 102 -7.99 -5.34 -2.87
N SER A 103 -7.06 -4.46 -2.49
CA SER A 103 -6.88 -4.08 -1.09
C SER A 103 -8.13 -3.40 -0.52
N ALA A 104 -8.73 -2.45 -1.25
CA ALA A 104 -9.94 -1.77 -0.81
C ALA A 104 -11.14 -2.74 -0.71
N GLU A 105 -11.24 -3.71 -1.60
CA GLU A 105 -12.27 -4.76 -1.56
C GLU A 105 -12.06 -5.74 -0.39
N MET A 106 -10.81 -6.01 -0.02
CA MET A 106 -10.42 -6.92 1.06
C MET A 106 -10.72 -6.34 2.47
N ILE A 107 -10.81 -5.01 2.61
CA ILE A 107 -11.00 -4.34 3.90
C ILE A 107 -12.37 -4.64 4.49
N GLU A 108 -12.39 -5.30 5.65
CA GLU A 108 -13.55 -5.55 6.49
C GLU A 108 -13.81 -4.36 7.41
N THR A 109 -14.82 -3.53 7.10
CA THR A 109 -15.08 -2.29 7.84
C THR A 109 -15.60 -2.50 9.28
N SER A 110 -16.00 -3.72 9.63
CA SER A 110 -16.41 -4.10 10.97
C SER A 110 -15.25 -4.48 11.90
N GLN A 111 -14.03 -4.59 11.37
CA GLN A 111 -12.83 -5.02 12.10
C GLN A 111 -11.77 -3.93 12.10
N PRO A 112 -11.07 -3.70 13.22
CA PRO A 112 -10.01 -2.69 13.28
C PRO A 112 -8.78 -3.08 12.44
N VAL A 113 -7.90 -2.09 12.25
CA VAL A 113 -6.60 -2.23 11.58
C VAL A 113 -5.51 -1.76 12.52
N PHE A 114 -4.57 -2.62 12.92
CA PHE A 114 -3.44 -2.29 13.80
C PHE A 114 -3.81 -1.57 15.11
N ALA A 115 -5.02 -1.76 15.61
CA ALA A 115 -5.45 -1.14 16.86
C ALA A 115 -4.67 -1.73 18.06
N PRO A 116 -4.34 -0.89 19.07
CA PRO A 116 -4.59 0.55 19.18
C PRO A 116 -3.42 1.43 18.68
N LYS A 117 -2.45 0.88 17.94
CA LYS A 117 -1.18 1.58 17.62
C LYS A 117 -1.08 2.14 16.20
N ASP A 118 -2.18 2.18 15.47
CA ASP A 118 -2.20 2.78 14.14
C ASP A 118 -2.14 4.32 14.23
N ILE A 119 -0.99 4.88 13.86
CA ILE A 119 -0.74 6.32 13.90
C ILE A 119 -1.26 7.08 12.68
N LEU A 120 -1.67 6.37 11.61
CA LEU A 120 -2.14 6.99 10.37
C LEU A 120 -3.66 7.09 10.31
N PHE A 121 -4.35 6.00 10.62
CA PHE A 121 -5.81 5.90 10.49
C PHE A 121 -6.52 5.78 11.84
N GLY A 122 -5.76 5.61 12.94
CA GLY A 122 -6.31 5.40 14.27
C GLY A 122 -7.04 4.06 14.43
N GLY A 123 -6.68 3.08 13.62
CA GLY A 123 -7.33 1.76 13.59
C GLY A 123 -8.64 1.73 12.79
N ASP A 124 -9.02 2.83 12.12
CA ASP A 124 -10.29 2.96 11.39
C ASP A 124 -10.17 2.35 9.97
N PRO A 125 -10.82 1.21 9.70
CA PRO A 125 -10.79 0.55 8.39
C PRO A 125 -11.50 1.37 7.30
N THR A 126 -12.49 2.19 7.66
CA THR A 126 -13.20 3.04 6.70
C THR A 126 -12.28 4.13 6.15
N LYS A 127 -11.47 4.75 7.02
CA LYS A 127 -10.46 5.71 6.60
C LYS A 127 -9.39 5.07 5.70
N LEU A 128 -8.92 3.88 6.05
CA LEU A 128 -7.98 3.13 5.22
C LEU A 128 -8.58 2.84 3.84
N LYS A 129 -9.83 2.40 3.76
CA LYS A 129 -10.53 2.12 2.50
C LYS A 129 -10.67 3.36 1.63
N LYS A 130 -11.08 4.49 2.21
CA LYS A 130 -11.15 5.78 1.50
C LYS A 130 -9.77 6.21 1.01
N PHE A 131 -8.72 6.04 1.80
CA PHE A 131 -7.35 6.35 1.39
C PHE A 131 -6.90 5.50 0.21
N ALA A 132 -7.14 4.17 0.25
CA ALA A 132 -6.82 3.26 -0.84
C ALA A 132 -7.51 3.68 -2.15
N ASN A 133 -8.81 3.98 -2.10
CA ASN A 133 -9.58 4.45 -3.26
C ASN A 133 -9.09 5.82 -3.77
N SER A 134 -8.73 6.73 -2.87
CA SER A 134 -8.21 8.06 -3.24
C SER A 134 -6.84 7.97 -3.90
N LEU A 135 -5.96 7.09 -3.40
CA LEU A 135 -4.68 6.81 -4.02
C LEU A 135 -4.88 6.17 -5.40
N ARG A 136 -5.82 5.22 -5.52
CA ARG A 136 -6.19 4.61 -6.80
C ARG A 136 -6.70 5.66 -7.80
N LEU A 137 -7.58 6.56 -7.36
CA LEU A 137 -8.07 7.67 -8.17
C LEU A 137 -6.93 8.56 -8.67
N ARG A 138 -6.01 8.94 -7.76
CA ARG A 138 -4.83 9.76 -8.09
C ARG A 138 -3.96 9.09 -9.15
N VAL A 139 -3.64 7.79 -8.98
CA VAL A 139 -2.83 7.03 -9.95
C VAL A 139 -3.56 6.93 -11.28
N ALA A 140 -4.84 6.52 -11.28
CA ALA A 140 -5.65 6.37 -12.49
C ALA A 140 -5.75 7.69 -13.29
N THR A 141 -5.92 8.83 -12.60
CA THR A 141 -5.95 10.15 -13.24
C THR A 141 -4.61 10.47 -13.92
N ARG A 142 -3.49 10.16 -13.27
CA ARG A 142 -2.14 10.42 -13.80
C ARG A 142 -1.83 9.60 -15.05
N VAL A 143 -2.24 8.33 -15.06
CA VAL A 143 -1.88 7.39 -16.14
C VAL A 143 -3.00 7.19 -17.16
N LYS A 144 -4.06 8.00 -17.09
CA LYS A 144 -5.16 8.01 -18.04
C LYS A 144 -4.65 8.21 -19.48
N GLY A 145 -5.15 7.39 -20.39
CA GLY A 145 -4.72 7.42 -21.80
C GLY A 145 -3.35 6.76 -22.07
N VAL A 146 -2.62 6.31 -21.03
CA VAL A 146 -1.32 5.64 -21.16
C VAL A 146 -1.39 4.19 -20.69
N VAL A 147 -2.00 3.95 -19.52
CA VAL A 147 -2.17 2.61 -18.98
C VAL A 147 -3.57 2.09 -19.30
N PRO A 148 -3.71 0.95 -19.99
CA PRO A 148 -5.01 0.37 -20.31
C PRO A 148 -5.86 0.14 -19.05
N GLY A 149 -7.15 0.49 -19.12
CA GLY A 149 -8.09 0.31 -18.01
C GLY A 149 -8.03 1.40 -16.92
N ALA A 150 -7.16 2.41 -17.04
CA ALA A 150 -7.06 3.49 -16.08
C ALA A 150 -8.39 4.26 -15.89
N GLU A 151 -9.15 4.50 -16.96
CA GLU A 151 -10.47 5.14 -16.89
C GLU A 151 -11.48 4.33 -16.08
N THR A 152 -11.47 3.02 -16.23
CA THR A 152 -12.31 2.11 -15.44
C THR A 152 -11.94 2.20 -13.96
N HIS A 153 -10.65 2.13 -13.64
CA HIS A 153 -10.16 2.28 -12.27
C HIS A 153 -10.55 3.64 -11.66
N LEU A 154 -10.51 4.72 -12.45
CA LEU A 154 -10.91 6.06 -12.02
C LEU A 154 -12.40 6.09 -11.63
N ALA A 155 -13.27 5.63 -12.53
CA ALA A 155 -14.71 5.61 -12.29
C ALA A 155 -15.10 4.75 -11.09
N GLU A 156 -14.56 3.54 -11.00
CA GLU A 156 -14.79 2.63 -9.90
C GLU A 156 -14.28 3.17 -8.55
N ALA A 157 -13.12 3.83 -8.52
CA ALA A 157 -12.58 4.41 -7.29
C ALA A 157 -13.51 5.50 -6.72
N ILE A 158 -14.04 6.36 -7.58
CA ILE A 158 -15.02 7.38 -7.18
C ILE A 158 -16.28 6.71 -6.63
N ALA A 159 -16.83 5.73 -7.35
CA ALA A 159 -18.05 5.02 -6.94
C ALA A 159 -17.88 4.26 -5.62
N SER A 160 -16.67 3.78 -5.33
CA SER A 160 -16.35 3.02 -4.09
C SER A 160 -16.12 3.91 -2.87
N GLY A 161 -16.11 5.23 -3.03
CA GLY A 161 -15.92 6.21 -1.95
C GLY A 161 -14.45 6.59 -1.73
N VAL A 162 -14.18 7.87 -1.94
CA VAL A 162 -12.87 8.51 -1.76
C VAL A 162 -12.89 9.47 -0.57
N MET A 163 -11.75 10.02 -0.21
CA MET A 163 -11.64 11.11 0.78
C MET A 163 -12.28 12.37 0.20
N VAL A 164 -13.23 12.97 0.94
CA VAL A 164 -14.02 14.11 0.46
C VAL A 164 -13.96 15.33 1.39
N SER A 165 -13.36 15.19 2.56
CA SER A 165 -13.30 16.26 3.55
C SER A 165 -12.00 16.21 4.37
N ASN A 166 -11.71 17.29 5.11
CA ASN A 166 -10.58 17.33 6.03
C ASN A 166 -10.67 16.29 7.17
N ALA A 167 -11.86 15.79 7.48
CA ALA A 167 -12.02 14.70 8.45
C ALA A 167 -11.42 13.35 7.94
N ASP A 168 -11.26 13.21 6.64
CA ASP A 168 -10.66 12.04 6.00
C ASP A 168 -9.12 12.14 5.90
N ASN A 169 -8.52 13.29 6.28
CA ASN A 169 -7.07 13.48 6.17
C ASN A 169 -6.30 12.41 6.92
N VAL A 170 -5.25 11.91 6.28
CA VAL A 170 -4.33 10.90 6.80
C VAL A 170 -2.96 11.53 7.01
N GLY A 171 -2.40 11.31 8.17
CA GLY A 171 -1.07 11.82 8.48
C GLY A 171 -0.67 11.55 9.92
N VAL A 172 0.62 11.51 10.16
CA VAL A 172 1.18 11.40 11.51
C VAL A 172 0.95 12.71 12.25
N LYS A 173 0.31 12.64 13.42
CA LYS A 173 0.19 13.78 14.31
C LYS A 173 1.46 13.88 15.15
N TYR A 174 2.17 14.99 14.99
CA TYR A 174 3.31 15.30 15.84
C TYR A 174 2.86 16.06 17.09
N GLU A 175 3.48 15.75 18.21
CA GLU A 175 3.26 16.47 19.45
C GLU A 175 4.06 17.78 19.41
N ASN A 176 3.41 18.90 19.76
CA ASN A 176 4.08 20.20 19.85
C ASN A 176 4.83 20.30 21.19
N ASN A 177 5.87 19.49 21.37
CA ASN A 177 6.71 19.51 22.56
C ASN A 177 8.19 19.30 22.19
N LEU A 178 9.08 19.70 23.11
CA LEU A 178 10.54 19.61 22.91
C LEU A 178 11.07 18.17 23.00
N THR A 179 10.31 17.24 23.57
CA THR A 179 10.71 15.84 23.75
C THR A 179 10.48 15.03 22.47
N ASN A 180 9.50 15.44 21.67
CA ASN A 180 9.13 14.77 20.42
C ASN A 180 8.84 15.80 19.32
N PRO A 181 9.87 16.57 18.91
CA PRO A 181 9.69 17.64 17.94
C PRO A 181 9.32 17.07 16.56
N SER A 182 8.57 17.85 15.80
CA SER A 182 8.39 17.61 14.37
C SER A 182 9.74 17.67 13.64
N PRO A 183 10.02 16.78 12.68
CA PRO A 183 11.23 16.85 11.88
C PRO A 183 11.32 18.12 11.06
#